data_bed72bd48218031eed043780ef2913db
#
_entry.id   bed72bd48218031eed043780ef2913db
#
_cell.length_a   1.000
_cell.length_b   1.000
_cell.length_c   1.000
_cell.angle_alpha   90.00
_cell.angle_beta   90.00
_cell.angle_gamma   90.00
#
_symmetry.space_group_name_H-M   'P 1'
#
loop_
_entity.id
_entity.type
_entity.pdbx_description
1 polymer ?
#
loop_
_entity_poly.entity_id
_entity_poly.type
_entity_poly.pdbx_seq_one_letter_code
_entity_poly.pdbx_strand_id
1 'polypeptide(L)'
;LGCLVLPLSIINTAFVSVINGQKHYKKYVSLGFISVTISTVLMVMMIYFYHIKGAFVAASLNTSIAGLVVFFACIKEPWFKVKLWLGRSSSSYRKEIGGYVVMAVTSAITTPIALILIRNILISEVGWSATGQWQAVWKISEVYLAIITMALSTYYLPQLASLKSGVEIRWEINKTARVILPVVIILALLVYLLRDVAIFLLFTSDFQPARDLFSVQLVGDVIKILAWLYAFPMLARGATRWFVFSEIFFSTTFVLISWIMISHLGVNGANWGYLLNYILYFIFVYGNLKRIINQ
;
A
#
# COMPACT_ATOMS: atom_id res chain seq x y z
N LEU A 1 -7.05 -9.69 22.46
CA LEU A 1 -7.96 -10.14 21.39
C LEU A 1 -7.22 -10.23 20.04
N GLY A 2 -6.50 -9.17 19.62
CA GLY A 2 -5.80 -9.13 18.33
C GLY A 2 -4.88 -10.34 18.09
N CYS A 3 -4.08 -10.76 19.07
CA CYS A 3 -3.18 -11.91 18.92
C CYS A 3 -3.92 -13.24 18.69
N LEU A 4 -5.12 -13.43 19.26
CA LEU A 4 -5.90 -14.66 19.11
C LEU A 4 -6.50 -14.79 17.70
N VAL A 5 -6.68 -13.69 17.00
CA VAL A 5 -7.31 -13.64 15.67
C VAL A 5 -6.29 -13.54 14.54
N LEU A 6 -5.00 -13.34 14.82
CA LEU A 6 -3.92 -13.34 13.82
C LEU A 6 -3.89 -14.58 12.92
N PRO A 7 -4.09 -15.83 13.42
CA PRO A 7 -4.11 -17.00 12.54
C PRO A 7 -5.15 -16.93 11.42
N LEU A 8 -6.32 -16.34 11.69
CA LEU A 8 -7.37 -16.17 10.68
C LEU A 8 -6.98 -15.13 9.60
N SER A 9 -6.27 -14.08 10.00
CA SER A 9 -5.72 -13.10 9.04
C SER A 9 -4.65 -13.73 8.13
N ILE A 10 -3.81 -14.61 8.67
CA ILE A 10 -2.80 -15.35 7.91
C ILE A 10 -3.49 -16.29 6.90
N ILE A 11 -4.54 -17.01 7.32
CA ILE A 11 -5.33 -17.86 6.46
C ILE A 11 -5.96 -17.06 5.31
N ASN A 12 -6.53 -15.88 5.62
CA ASN A 12 -7.06 -14.99 4.60
C ASN A 12 -6.01 -14.65 3.55
N THR A 13 -4.86 -14.16 3.98
CA THR A 13 -3.77 -13.74 3.09
C THR A 13 -3.27 -14.91 2.25
N ALA A 14 -3.08 -16.09 2.85
CA ALA A 14 -2.60 -17.28 2.14
C ALA A 14 -3.58 -17.74 1.06
N PHE A 15 -4.86 -17.85 1.38
CA PHE A 15 -5.87 -18.36 0.45
C PHE A 15 -6.19 -17.37 -0.67
N VAL A 16 -6.28 -16.08 -0.33
CA VAL A 16 -6.46 -15.01 -1.31
C VAL A 16 -5.27 -14.97 -2.28
N SER A 17 -4.05 -15.19 -1.80
CA SER A 17 -2.84 -15.28 -2.63
C SER A 17 -2.89 -16.47 -3.59
N VAL A 18 -3.38 -17.64 -3.16
CA VAL A 18 -3.56 -18.80 -4.04
C VAL A 18 -4.58 -18.51 -5.14
N ILE A 19 -5.74 -17.92 -4.78
CA ILE A 19 -6.79 -17.57 -5.75
C ILE A 19 -6.28 -16.55 -6.78
N ASN A 20 -5.52 -15.54 -6.33
CA ASN A 20 -4.91 -14.55 -7.20
C ASN A 20 -3.85 -15.17 -8.12
N GLY A 21 -2.98 -16.04 -7.57
CA GLY A 21 -1.97 -16.78 -8.35
C GLY A 21 -2.58 -17.69 -9.43
N GLN A 22 -3.77 -18.23 -9.18
CA GLN A 22 -4.56 -19.01 -10.17
C GLN A 22 -5.29 -18.11 -11.19
N LYS A 23 -5.15 -16.78 -11.10
CA LYS A 23 -5.81 -15.78 -11.96
C LYS A 23 -7.37 -15.86 -11.91
N HIS A 24 -7.93 -16.37 -10.81
CA HIS A 24 -9.38 -16.42 -10.59
C HIS A 24 -9.91 -15.06 -10.10
N TYR A 25 -9.72 -13.99 -10.91
CA TYR A 25 -10.00 -12.61 -10.54
C TYR A 25 -11.44 -12.35 -10.08
N LYS A 26 -12.42 -12.97 -10.72
CA LYS A 26 -13.85 -12.82 -10.32
C LYS A 26 -14.06 -13.31 -8.90
N LYS A 27 -13.51 -14.48 -8.55
CA LYS A 27 -13.61 -15.06 -7.20
C LYS A 27 -12.86 -14.20 -6.18
N TYR A 28 -11.65 -13.74 -6.53
CA TYR A 28 -10.86 -12.82 -5.72
C TYR A 28 -11.65 -11.56 -5.36
N VAL A 29 -12.22 -10.87 -6.35
CA VAL A 29 -12.97 -9.63 -6.16
C VAL A 29 -14.26 -9.87 -5.38
N SER A 30 -15.03 -10.92 -5.70
CA SER A 30 -16.28 -11.21 -5.01
C SER A 30 -16.08 -11.58 -3.54
N LEU A 31 -15.05 -12.37 -3.22
CA LEU A 31 -14.72 -12.67 -1.82
C LEU A 31 -14.27 -11.43 -1.05
N GLY A 32 -13.50 -10.56 -1.68
CA GLY A 32 -13.14 -9.26 -1.11
C GLY A 32 -14.37 -8.42 -0.79
N PHE A 33 -15.29 -8.28 -1.75
CA PHE A 33 -16.53 -7.53 -1.58
C PHE A 33 -17.42 -8.09 -0.45
N ILE A 34 -17.64 -9.42 -0.45
CA ILE A 34 -18.43 -10.10 0.59
C ILE A 34 -17.78 -9.90 1.97
N SER A 35 -16.46 -10.06 2.06
CA SER A 35 -15.72 -9.88 3.32
C SER A 35 -15.85 -8.47 3.86
N VAL A 36 -15.69 -7.45 3.01
CA VAL A 36 -15.80 -6.04 3.39
C VAL A 36 -17.24 -5.73 3.84
N THR A 37 -18.25 -6.22 3.10
CA THR A 37 -19.65 -5.98 3.45
C THR A 37 -20.01 -6.58 4.82
N ILE A 38 -19.64 -7.84 5.07
CA ILE A 38 -19.88 -8.51 6.36
C ILE A 38 -19.13 -7.78 7.49
N SER A 39 -17.86 -7.43 7.28
CA SER A 39 -17.06 -6.72 8.28
C SER A 39 -17.65 -5.34 8.60
N THR A 40 -18.12 -4.61 7.59
CA THR A 40 -18.73 -3.28 7.78
C THR A 40 -20.03 -3.37 8.56
N VAL A 41 -20.92 -4.32 8.21
CA VAL A 41 -22.17 -4.53 8.94
C VAL A 41 -21.89 -4.87 10.42
N LEU A 42 -20.95 -5.79 10.67
CA LEU A 42 -20.58 -6.15 12.04
C LEU A 42 -19.95 -4.98 12.79
N MET A 43 -19.12 -4.16 12.13
CA MET A 43 -18.52 -2.98 12.71
C MET A 43 -19.60 -1.97 13.13
N VAL A 44 -20.57 -1.68 12.26
CA VAL A 44 -21.68 -0.77 12.56
C VAL A 44 -22.50 -1.29 13.75
N MET A 45 -22.84 -2.60 13.75
CA MET A 45 -23.56 -3.21 14.87
C MET A 45 -22.78 -3.10 16.19
N MET A 46 -21.48 -3.39 16.17
CA MET A 46 -20.65 -3.30 17.37
C MET A 46 -20.53 -1.87 17.89
N ILE A 47 -20.42 -0.87 17.00
CA ILE A 47 -20.40 0.54 17.40
C ILE A 47 -21.77 0.94 17.98
N TYR A 48 -22.86 0.51 17.38
CA TYR A 48 -24.20 0.83 17.84
C TYR A 48 -24.49 0.32 19.27
N PHE A 49 -24.11 -0.95 19.56
CA PHE A 49 -24.36 -1.55 20.85
C PHE A 49 -23.31 -1.27 21.92
N TYR A 50 -22.04 -1.09 21.54
CA TYR A 50 -20.92 -1.01 22.49
C TYR A 50 -20.09 0.28 22.36
N HIS A 51 -20.53 1.24 21.53
CA HIS A 51 -19.89 2.55 21.32
C HIS A 51 -18.37 2.41 20.99
N ILE A 52 -17.52 3.18 21.65
CA ILE A 52 -16.07 3.20 21.42
C ILE A 52 -15.44 1.82 21.66
N LYS A 53 -15.88 1.09 22.68
CA LYS A 53 -15.36 -0.29 22.94
C LYS A 53 -15.70 -1.23 21.78
N GLY A 54 -16.90 -1.10 21.22
CA GLY A 54 -17.33 -1.84 20.04
C GLY A 54 -16.46 -1.53 18.82
N ALA A 55 -16.09 -0.28 18.60
CA ALA A 55 -15.20 0.12 17.52
C ALA A 55 -13.82 -0.57 17.59
N PHE A 56 -13.20 -0.60 18.79
CA PHE A 56 -11.90 -1.27 18.97
C PHE A 56 -11.99 -2.79 18.75
N VAL A 57 -13.06 -3.42 19.25
CA VAL A 57 -13.29 -4.86 19.04
C VAL A 57 -13.49 -5.16 17.58
N ALA A 58 -14.36 -4.41 16.90
CA ALA A 58 -14.67 -4.59 15.47
C ALA A 58 -13.41 -4.36 14.60
N ALA A 59 -12.62 -3.33 14.88
CA ALA A 59 -11.36 -3.09 14.18
C ALA A 59 -10.37 -4.25 14.33
N SER A 60 -10.29 -4.86 15.53
CA SER A 60 -9.45 -6.03 15.79
C SER A 60 -9.94 -7.30 15.08
N LEU A 61 -11.25 -7.43 14.84
CA LEU A 61 -11.86 -8.60 14.22
C LEU A 61 -11.96 -8.49 12.70
N ASN A 62 -11.83 -7.30 12.12
CA ASN A 62 -12.08 -7.02 10.71
C ASN A 62 -11.35 -7.99 9.75
N THR A 63 -10.04 -8.13 9.90
CA THR A 63 -9.22 -9.03 9.07
C THR A 63 -9.52 -10.51 9.33
N SER A 64 -9.98 -10.85 10.51
CA SER A 64 -10.30 -12.22 10.90
C SER A 64 -11.64 -12.67 10.36
N ILE A 65 -12.61 -11.76 10.27
CA ILE A 65 -13.91 -12.03 9.61
C ILE A 65 -13.67 -12.32 8.14
N ALA A 66 -12.83 -11.54 7.48
CA ALA A 66 -12.41 -11.81 6.10
C ALA A 66 -11.77 -13.21 5.98
N GLY A 67 -10.92 -13.59 6.94
CA GLY A 67 -10.31 -14.92 6.99
C GLY A 67 -11.32 -16.05 7.09
N LEU A 68 -12.37 -15.91 7.90
CA LEU A 68 -13.44 -16.89 8.00
C LEU A 68 -14.23 -17.02 6.70
N VAL A 69 -14.62 -15.89 6.09
CA VAL A 69 -15.35 -15.88 4.81
C VAL A 69 -14.56 -16.61 3.73
N VAL A 70 -13.27 -16.27 3.59
CA VAL A 70 -12.39 -16.89 2.59
C VAL A 70 -12.14 -18.36 2.91
N PHE A 71 -11.96 -18.74 4.17
CA PHE A 71 -11.80 -20.13 4.59
C PHE A 71 -12.99 -21.00 4.16
N PHE A 72 -14.21 -20.59 4.51
CA PHE A 72 -15.41 -21.35 4.12
C PHE A 72 -15.64 -21.40 2.61
N ALA A 73 -15.28 -20.34 1.89
CA ALA A 73 -15.38 -20.30 0.43
C ALA A 73 -14.37 -21.21 -0.28
N CYS A 74 -13.24 -21.53 0.39
CA CYS A 74 -12.16 -22.32 -0.18
C CYS A 74 -12.16 -23.78 0.24
N ILE A 75 -12.93 -24.18 1.22
CA ILE A 75 -12.98 -25.57 1.74
C ILE A 75 -13.28 -26.63 0.64
N LYS A 76 -14.08 -26.26 -0.36
CA LYS A 76 -14.47 -27.15 -1.47
C LYS A 76 -13.54 -27.08 -2.67
N GLU A 77 -12.48 -26.28 -2.61
CA GLU A 77 -11.55 -26.14 -3.73
C GLU A 77 -10.64 -27.36 -3.89
N PRO A 78 -10.28 -27.74 -5.13
CA PRO A 78 -9.43 -28.92 -5.39
C PRO A 78 -8.05 -28.83 -4.74
N TRP A 79 -7.52 -27.60 -4.56
CA TRP A 79 -6.24 -27.35 -3.94
C TRP A 79 -6.30 -27.31 -2.40
N PHE A 80 -7.52 -27.28 -1.82
CA PHE A 80 -7.71 -27.31 -0.37
C PHE A 80 -7.68 -28.77 0.17
N LYS A 81 -6.54 -29.43 -0.04
CA LYS A 81 -6.30 -30.77 0.50
C LYS A 81 -5.10 -30.70 1.44
N VAL A 82 -5.26 -31.11 2.70
CA VAL A 82 -4.21 -31.07 3.73
C VAL A 82 -2.91 -31.71 3.23
N LYS A 83 -2.98 -32.79 2.44
CA LYS A 83 -1.83 -33.45 1.83
C LYS A 83 -1.00 -32.53 0.92
N LEU A 84 -1.62 -31.52 0.29
CA LEU A 84 -0.92 -30.55 -0.59
C LEU A 84 -0.25 -29.42 0.20
N TRP A 85 -0.62 -29.22 1.46
CA TRP A 85 -0.06 -28.20 2.34
C TRP A 85 1.07 -28.74 3.21
N LEU A 86 1.19 -30.06 3.34
CA LEU A 86 2.21 -30.73 4.12
C LEU A 86 3.13 -31.48 3.16
N GLY A 87 4.43 -31.17 3.20
CA GLY A 87 5.42 -31.82 2.36
C GLY A 87 6.82 -31.22 2.53
N ARG A 88 7.79 -31.83 1.87
CA ARG A 88 9.16 -31.30 1.82
C ARG A 88 9.32 -30.39 0.60
N SER A 89 9.65 -29.12 0.83
CA SER A 89 9.99 -28.18 -0.24
C SER A 89 11.48 -28.25 -0.57
N SER A 90 11.84 -27.97 -1.83
CA SER A 90 13.26 -27.87 -2.21
C SER A 90 13.93 -26.67 -1.54
N SER A 91 15.25 -26.73 -1.38
CA SER A 91 16.03 -25.64 -0.79
C SER A 91 15.94 -24.35 -1.62
N SER A 92 15.82 -24.46 -2.94
CA SER A 92 15.66 -23.32 -3.85
C SER A 92 14.37 -22.55 -3.56
N TYR A 93 13.22 -23.22 -3.51
CA TYR A 93 11.93 -22.58 -3.22
C TYR A 93 11.91 -21.93 -1.83
N ARG A 94 12.54 -22.56 -0.83
CA ARG A 94 12.62 -21.95 0.51
C ARG A 94 13.41 -20.65 0.51
N LYS A 95 14.52 -20.59 -0.26
CA LYS A 95 15.33 -19.39 -0.41
C LYS A 95 14.58 -18.28 -1.13
N GLU A 96 13.85 -18.59 -2.19
CA GLU A 96 13.01 -17.63 -2.92
C GLU A 96 11.90 -17.08 -2.03
N ILE A 97 11.15 -17.95 -1.36
CA ILE A 97 10.10 -17.53 -0.41
C ILE A 97 10.71 -16.68 0.72
N GLY A 98 11.87 -17.08 1.26
CA GLY A 98 12.60 -16.31 2.27
C GLY A 98 12.93 -14.89 1.78
N GLY A 99 13.32 -14.74 0.51
CA GLY A 99 13.55 -13.44 -0.10
C GLY A 99 12.30 -12.55 -0.07
N TYR A 100 11.14 -13.09 -0.48
CA TYR A 100 9.87 -12.36 -0.42
C TYR A 100 9.42 -12.03 1.01
N VAL A 101 9.66 -12.95 1.97
CA VAL A 101 9.39 -12.68 3.40
C VAL A 101 10.23 -11.52 3.89
N VAL A 102 11.53 -11.48 3.57
CA VAL A 102 12.40 -10.36 3.95
C VAL A 102 11.92 -9.05 3.32
N MET A 103 11.53 -9.05 2.04
CA MET A 103 10.96 -7.87 1.39
C MET A 103 9.69 -7.38 2.09
N ALA A 104 8.76 -8.28 2.39
CA ALA A 104 7.51 -7.96 3.07
C ALA A 104 7.73 -7.41 4.49
N VAL A 105 8.60 -8.05 5.27
CA VAL A 105 8.95 -7.61 6.62
C VAL A 105 9.62 -6.23 6.59
N THR A 106 10.52 -6.01 5.63
CA THR A 106 11.17 -4.70 5.48
C THR A 106 10.14 -3.59 5.24
N SER A 107 9.23 -3.74 4.28
CA SER A 107 8.20 -2.73 4.02
C SER A 107 7.24 -2.56 5.21
N ALA A 108 6.86 -3.65 5.87
CA ALA A 108 5.97 -3.61 7.03
C ALA A 108 6.58 -2.85 8.23
N ILE A 109 7.89 -2.73 8.29
CA ILE A 109 8.60 -2.03 9.38
C ILE A 109 8.99 -0.60 8.95
N THR A 110 9.61 -0.44 7.78
CA THR A 110 10.20 0.84 7.38
C THR A 110 9.17 1.93 7.16
N THR A 111 8.09 1.64 6.44
CA THR A 111 7.06 2.63 6.11
C THR A 111 6.32 3.17 7.35
N PRO A 112 5.79 2.33 8.27
CA PRO A 112 5.17 2.83 9.48
C PRO A 112 6.12 3.61 10.39
N ILE A 113 7.37 3.15 10.53
CA ILE A 113 8.38 3.86 11.33
C ILE A 113 8.65 5.25 10.73
N ALA A 114 8.86 5.36 9.42
CA ALA A 114 9.07 6.65 8.78
C ALA A 114 7.90 7.61 9.01
N LEU A 115 6.66 7.13 8.85
CA LEU A 115 5.46 7.95 9.10
C LEU A 115 5.30 8.37 10.56
N ILE A 116 5.65 7.50 11.52
CA ILE A 116 5.65 7.84 12.95
C ILE A 116 6.69 8.93 13.23
N LEU A 117 7.89 8.80 12.70
CA LEU A 117 8.95 9.79 12.89
C LEU A 117 8.57 11.15 12.29
N ILE A 118 8.04 11.18 11.07
CA ILE A 118 7.57 12.42 10.43
C ILE A 118 6.45 13.06 11.24
N ARG A 119 5.50 12.27 11.76
CA ARG A 119 4.44 12.77 12.61
C ARG A 119 4.97 13.37 13.90
N ASN A 120 5.93 12.73 14.54
CA ASN A 120 6.57 13.25 15.76
C ASN A 120 7.32 14.57 15.47
N ILE A 121 8.03 14.67 14.36
CA ILE A 121 8.69 15.92 13.92
C ILE A 121 7.64 17.02 13.68
N LEU A 122 6.54 16.72 13.00
CA LEU A 122 5.46 17.69 12.78
C LEU A 122 4.85 18.15 14.11
N ILE A 123 4.58 17.23 15.04
CA ILE A 123 4.02 17.60 16.35
C ILE A 123 4.97 18.54 17.10
N SER A 124 6.27 18.27 17.07
CA SER A 124 7.26 19.12 17.77
C SER A 124 7.46 20.49 17.12
N GLU A 125 7.40 20.59 15.79
CA GLU A 125 7.69 21.82 15.06
C GLU A 125 6.46 22.71 14.83
N VAL A 126 5.30 22.10 14.52
CA VAL A 126 4.08 22.84 14.10
C VAL A 126 2.84 22.53 14.94
N GLY A 127 2.95 21.61 15.89
CA GLY A 127 1.90 21.25 16.83
C GLY A 127 0.85 20.25 16.29
N TRP A 128 -0.05 19.86 17.17
CA TRP A 128 -1.05 18.80 16.92
C TRP A 128 -2.06 19.15 15.84
N SER A 129 -2.53 20.39 15.80
CA SER A 129 -3.57 20.84 14.85
C SER A 129 -3.06 20.73 13.40
N ALA A 130 -1.90 21.31 13.09
CA ALA A 130 -1.31 21.25 11.75
C ALA A 130 -0.92 19.82 11.35
N THR A 131 -0.43 19.01 12.32
CA THR A 131 -0.16 17.59 12.10
C THR A 131 -1.43 16.82 11.76
N GLY A 132 -2.54 17.12 12.42
CA GLY A 132 -3.86 16.54 12.11
C GLY A 132 -4.32 16.87 10.69
N GLN A 133 -4.13 18.12 10.25
CA GLN A 133 -4.45 18.56 8.89
C GLN A 133 -3.61 17.81 7.84
N TRP A 134 -2.30 17.67 8.06
CA TRP A 134 -1.45 16.85 7.20
C TRP A 134 -1.89 15.39 7.15
N GLN A 135 -2.23 14.80 8.32
CA GLN A 135 -2.71 13.42 8.40
C GLN A 135 -4.02 13.21 7.64
N ALA A 136 -4.91 14.20 7.62
CA ALA A 136 -6.17 14.14 6.88
C ALA A 136 -5.91 14.07 5.36
N VAL A 137 -5.04 14.95 4.84
CA VAL A 137 -4.65 14.95 3.42
C VAL A 137 -3.94 13.66 3.04
N TRP A 138 -3.00 13.19 3.87
CA TRP A 138 -2.34 11.90 3.69
C TRP A 138 -3.35 10.75 3.57
N LYS A 139 -4.37 10.75 4.45
CA LYS A 139 -5.38 9.68 4.46
C LYS A 139 -6.26 9.68 3.21
N ILE A 140 -6.61 10.86 2.69
CA ILE A 140 -7.32 10.98 1.42
C ILE A 140 -6.47 10.43 0.27
N SER A 141 -5.17 10.75 0.24
CA SER A 141 -4.22 10.19 -0.73
C SER A 141 -4.14 8.67 -0.65
N GLU A 142 -4.02 8.10 0.54
CA GLU A 142 -4.01 6.64 0.72
C GLU A 142 -5.26 5.97 0.12
N VAL A 143 -6.45 6.54 0.35
CA VAL A 143 -7.73 5.95 -0.08
C VAL A 143 -7.83 5.90 -1.60
N TYR A 144 -7.58 7.00 -2.33
CA TYR A 144 -7.71 6.94 -3.78
C TYR A 144 -6.56 6.18 -4.45
N LEU A 145 -5.34 6.25 -3.90
CA LEU A 145 -4.23 5.47 -4.41
C LEU A 145 -4.37 3.97 -4.15
N ALA A 146 -5.12 3.56 -3.13
CA ALA A 146 -5.38 2.15 -2.85
C ALA A 146 -6.03 1.42 -4.05
N ILE A 147 -6.90 2.11 -4.80
CA ILE A 147 -7.53 1.57 -6.02
C ILE A 147 -6.46 1.26 -7.07
N ILE A 148 -5.54 2.20 -7.30
CA ILE A 148 -4.44 2.05 -8.27
C ILE A 148 -3.48 0.95 -7.84
N THR A 149 -3.07 0.94 -6.58
CA THR A 149 -2.13 -0.06 -6.05
C THR A 149 -2.72 -1.47 -6.05
N MET A 150 -4.02 -1.60 -5.80
CA MET A 150 -4.74 -2.88 -5.93
C MET A 150 -4.70 -3.38 -7.39
N ALA A 151 -4.99 -2.51 -8.37
CA ALA A 151 -4.93 -2.86 -9.78
C ALA A 151 -3.51 -3.27 -10.20
N LEU A 152 -2.48 -2.54 -9.75
CA LEU A 152 -1.08 -2.87 -10.02
C LEU A 152 -0.68 -4.21 -9.40
N SER A 153 -1.05 -4.47 -8.16
CA SER A 153 -0.73 -5.73 -7.47
C SER A 153 -1.46 -6.93 -8.07
N THR A 154 -2.72 -6.73 -8.51
CA THR A 154 -3.56 -7.82 -9.00
C THR A 154 -3.27 -8.17 -10.46
N TYR A 155 -3.00 -7.19 -11.29
CA TYR A 155 -2.84 -7.38 -12.74
C TYR A 155 -1.39 -7.19 -13.21
N TYR A 156 -0.78 -6.07 -12.86
CA TYR A 156 0.53 -5.69 -13.39
C TYR A 156 1.67 -6.57 -12.87
N LEU A 157 1.69 -6.86 -11.56
CA LEU A 157 2.72 -7.70 -10.96
C LEU A 157 2.77 -9.12 -11.56
N PRO A 158 1.65 -9.88 -11.66
CA PRO A 158 1.67 -11.19 -12.32
C PRO A 158 2.03 -11.14 -13.80
N GLN A 159 1.67 -10.05 -14.50
CA GLN A 159 2.05 -9.83 -15.88
C GLN A 159 3.57 -9.68 -16.01
N LEU A 160 4.20 -8.82 -15.20
CA LEU A 160 5.65 -8.66 -15.18
C LEU A 160 6.38 -9.95 -14.81
N ALA A 161 5.86 -10.71 -13.87
CA ALA A 161 6.45 -11.97 -13.43
C ALA A 161 6.45 -13.06 -14.54
N SER A 162 5.49 -12.99 -15.46
CA SER A 162 5.40 -13.95 -16.58
C SER A 162 6.36 -13.65 -17.74
N LEU A 163 6.89 -12.43 -17.86
CA LEU A 163 7.80 -12.01 -18.91
C LEU A 163 9.23 -12.48 -18.61
N LYS A 164 9.95 -12.93 -19.62
CA LYS A 164 11.32 -13.44 -19.47
C LYS A 164 12.38 -12.46 -19.95
N SER A 165 12.08 -11.68 -20.97
CA SER A 165 13.00 -10.74 -21.60
C SER A 165 12.98 -9.37 -20.92
N GLY A 166 14.15 -8.78 -20.68
CA GLY A 166 14.25 -7.41 -20.18
C GLY A 166 13.68 -6.36 -21.13
N VAL A 167 13.65 -6.64 -22.43
CA VAL A 167 13.02 -5.77 -23.43
C VAL A 167 11.50 -5.79 -23.28
N GLU A 168 10.91 -6.97 -23.12
CA GLU A 168 9.47 -7.16 -22.89
C GLU A 168 9.02 -6.48 -21.60
N ILE A 169 9.80 -6.64 -20.52
CA ILE A 169 9.51 -5.99 -19.23
C ILE A 169 9.49 -4.47 -19.40
N ARG A 170 10.50 -3.90 -20.05
CA ARG A 170 10.56 -2.46 -20.27
C ARG A 170 9.41 -1.97 -21.14
N TRP A 171 9.04 -2.72 -22.17
CA TRP A 171 7.90 -2.41 -23.00
C TRP A 171 6.59 -2.41 -22.21
N GLU A 172 6.38 -3.44 -21.36
CA GLU A 172 5.19 -3.55 -20.51
C GLU A 172 5.13 -2.43 -19.45
N ILE A 173 6.27 -2.04 -18.85
CA ILE A 173 6.33 -0.87 -17.96
C ILE A 173 5.84 0.38 -18.70
N ASN A 174 6.39 0.68 -19.87
CA ASN A 174 6.05 1.87 -20.63
C ASN A 174 4.59 1.84 -21.13
N LYS A 175 4.10 0.69 -21.53
CA LYS A 175 2.70 0.48 -21.92
C LYS A 175 1.76 0.75 -20.75
N THR A 176 2.04 0.16 -19.58
CA THR A 176 1.24 0.35 -18.37
C THR A 176 1.30 1.80 -17.87
N ALA A 177 2.49 2.42 -17.93
CA ALA A 177 2.65 3.82 -17.55
C ALA A 177 1.80 4.76 -18.41
N ARG A 178 1.71 4.53 -19.73
CA ARG A 178 0.87 5.34 -20.64
C ARG A 178 -0.63 5.28 -20.30
N VAL A 179 -1.08 4.22 -19.63
CA VAL A 179 -2.48 4.08 -19.22
C VAL A 179 -2.68 4.57 -17.79
N ILE A 180 -1.83 4.13 -16.88
CA ILE A 180 -2.01 4.40 -15.44
C ILE A 180 -1.72 5.86 -15.10
N LEU A 181 -0.69 6.48 -15.68
CA LEU A 181 -0.37 7.87 -15.33
C LEU A 181 -1.48 8.86 -15.68
N PRO A 182 -2.10 8.85 -16.89
CA PRO A 182 -3.26 9.70 -17.15
C PRO A 182 -4.40 9.47 -16.16
N VAL A 183 -4.68 8.21 -15.79
CA VAL A 183 -5.72 7.88 -14.81
C VAL A 183 -5.38 8.49 -13.43
N VAL A 184 -4.14 8.33 -12.97
CA VAL A 184 -3.71 8.89 -11.69
C VAL A 184 -3.75 10.43 -11.72
N ILE A 185 -3.33 11.06 -12.80
CA ILE A 185 -3.40 12.51 -12.97
C ILE A 185 -4.86 13.00 -12.92
N ILE A 186 -5.77 12.31 -13.62
CA ILE A 186 -7.20 12.65 -13.61
C ILE A 186 -7.78 12.49 -12.19
N LEU A 187 -7.46 11.40 -11.48
CA LEU A 187 -7.89 11.19 -10.12
C LEU A 187 -7.32 12.25 -9.16
N ALA A 188 -6.04 12.57 -9.27
CA ALA A 188 -5.41 13.62 -8.48
C ALA A 188 -6.07 14.99 -8.75
N LEU A 189 -6.33 15.32 -10.02
CA LEU A 189 -7.04 16.54 -10.38
C LEU A 189 -8.47 16.57 -9.82
N LEU A 190 -9.19 15.45 -9.90
CA LEU A 190 -10.52 15.32 -9.32
C LEU A 190 -10.51 15.54 -7.80
N VAL A 191 -9.57 14.91 -7.10
CA VAL A 191 -9.38 15.11 -5.64
C VAL A 191 -9.03 16.58 -5.35
N TYR A 192 -8.18 17.20 -6.16
CA TYR A 192 -7.83 18.62 -6.01
C TYR A 192 -9.04 19.54 -6.18
N LEU A 193 -9.87 19.30 -7.17
CA LEU A 193 -11.08 20.09 -7.42
C LEU A 193 -12.15 19.87 -6.33
N LEU A 194 -12.26 18.66 -5.82
CA LEU A 194 -13.23 18.27 -4.80
C LEU A 194 -12.71 18.40 -3.36
N ARG A 195 -11.48 18.91 -3.15
CA ARG A 195 -10.85 18.96 -1.82
C ARG A 195 -11.68 19.67 -0.76
N ASP A 196 -12.33 20.79 -1.13
CA ASP A 196 -13.15 21.56 -0.20
C ASP A 196 -14.41 20.79 0.19
N VAL A 197 -15.01 20.06 -0.76
CA VAL A 197 -16.13 19.16 -0.51
C VAL A 197 -15.70 17.98 0.37
N ALA A 198 -14.54 17.40 0.08
CA ALA A 198 -14.01 16.30 0.88
C ALA A 198 -13.70 16.72 2.32
N ILE A 199 -13.11 17.91 2.52
CA ILE A 199 -12.88 18.46 3.86
C ILE A 199 -14.21 18.68 4.58
N PHE A 200 -15.18 19.30 3.91
CA PHE A 200 -16.49 19.58 4.51
C PHE A 200 -17.26 18.31 4.91
N LEU A 201 -17.20 17.26 4.09
CA LEU A 201 -17.94 16.02 4.35
C LEU A 201 -17.27 15.09 5.37
N LEU A 202 -15.92 15.09 5.42
CA LEU A 202 -15.17 14.11 6.20
C LEU A 202 -14.60 14.67 7.50
N PHE A 203 -14.48 15.99 7.62
CA PHE A 203 -13.81 16.65 8.74
C PHE A 203 -14.61 17.85 9.25
N THR A 204 -14.16 18.42 10.38
CA THR A 204 -14.73 19.65 10.96
C THR A 204 -14.12 20.89 10.29
N SER A 205 -14.72 22.06 10.56
CA SER A 205 -14.25 23.37 10.06
C SER A 205 -12.77 23.67 10.37
N ASP A 206 -12.24 23.10 11.46
CA ASP A 206 -10.84 23.26 11.88
C ASP A 206 -9.83 22.70 10.86
N PHE A 207 -10.30 21.86 9.94
CA PHE A 207 -9.48 21.26 8.88
C PHE A 207 -9.46 22.08 7.57
N GLN A 208 -10.13 23.23 7.52
CA GLN A 208 -10.12 24.12 6.33
C GLN A 208 -8.70 24.47 5.84
N PRO A 209 -7.71 24.77 6.70
CA PRO A 209 -6.35 25.06 6.24
C PRO A 209 -5.65 23.88 5.55
N ALA A 210 -6.14 22.64 5.75
CA ALA A 210 -5.59 21.46 5.07
C ALA A 210 -5.69 21.53 3.54
N ARG A 211 -6.60 22.40 2.99
CA ARG A 211 -6.77 22.62 1.54
C ARG A 211 -5.47 22.98 0.82
N ASP A 212 -4.59 23.74 1.48
CA ASP A 212 -3.34 24.22 0.88
C ASP A 212 -2.28 23.14 0.78
N LEU A 213 -2.45 22.04 1.51
CA LEU A 213 -1.55 20.90 1.50
C LEU A 213 -1.77 19.96 0.30
N PHE A 214 -2.95 20.00 -0.33
CA PHE A 214 -3.30 19.06 -1.40
C PHE A 214 -2.42 19.21 -2.65
N SER A 215 -2.06 20.43 -3.05
CA SER A 215 -1.37 20.67 -4.30
C SER A 215 -0.04 19.89 -4.40
N VAL A 216 0.83 20.03 -3.42
CA VAL A 216 2.14 19.36 -3.39
C VAL A 216 1.98 17.86 -3.14
N GLN A 217 1.06 17.47 -2.24
CA GLN A 217 0.77 16.07 -1.95
C GLN A 217 0.36 15.31 -3.21
N LEU A 218 -0.60 15.83 -3.97
CA LEU A 218 -1.14 15.16 -5.15
C LEU A 218 -0.11 15.06 -6.29
N VAL A 219 0.76 16.05 -6.45
CA VAL A 219 1.92 15.94 -7.37
C VAL A 219 2.84 14.82 -6.90
N GLY A 220 3.13 14.75 -5.61
CA GLY A 220 3.90 13.66 -5.01
C GLY A 220 3.29 12.28 -5.26
N ASP A 221 1.96 12.18 -5.19
CA ASP A 221 1.22 10.94 -5.45
C ASP A 221 1.39 10.45 -6.91
N VAL A 222 1.34 11.37 -7.88
CA VAL A 222 1.59 11.03 -9.29
C VAL A 222 3.01 10.52 -9.49
N ILE A 223 4.00 11.20 -8.90
CA ILE A 223 5.41 10.79 -8.99
C ILE A 223 5.64 9.45 -8.27
N LYS A 224 4.99 9.23 -7.14
CA LYS A 224 5.02 7.95 -6.42
C LYS A 224 4.55 6.79 -7.30
N ILE A 225 3.39 6.92 -7.95
CA ILE A 225 2.89 5.86 -8.82
C ILE A 225 3.82 5.65 -10.01
N LEU A 226 4.36 6.72 -10.61
CA LEU A 226 5.38 6.61 -11.65
C LEU A 226 6.60 5.82 -11.16
N ALA A 227 7.15 6.18 -10.00
CA ALA A 227 8.29 5.48 -9.41
C ALA A 227 7.98 4.01 -9.13
N TRP A 228 6.80 3.70 -8.62
CA TRP A 228 6.37 2.34 -8.33
C TRP A 228 6.23 1.47 -9.57
N LEU A 229 5.72 2.02 -10.69
CA LEU A 229 5.66 1.27 -11.96
C LEU A 229 7.05 0.74 -12.38
N TYR A 230 8.10 1.54 -12.16
CA TYR A 230 9.49 1.14 -12.44
C TYR A 230 10.13 0.32 -11.32
N ALA A 231 9.57 0.33 -10.10
CA ALA A 231 10.04 -0.46 -8.98
C ALA A 231 9.44 -1.88 -8.93
N PHE A 232 8.23 -2.10 -9.46
CA PHE A 232 7.56 -3.40 -9.47
C PHE A 232 8.40 -4.57 -10.05
N PRO A 233 9.31 -4.36 -11.02
CA PRO A 233 10.25 -5.39 -11.43
C PRO A 233 11.10 -5.98 -10.30
N MET A 234 11.39 -5.22 -9.24
CA MET A 234 12.10 -5.77 -8.06
C MET A 234 11.28 -6.90 -7.41
N LEU A 235 9.96 -6.69 -7.27
CA LEU A 235 9.03 -7.71 -6.75
C LEU A 235 8.85 -8.86 -7.74
N ALA A 236 8.60 -8.53 -9.01
CA ALA A 236 8.33 -9.53 -10.05
C ALA A 236 9.51 -10.49 -10.28
N ARG A 237 10.76 -10.03 -10.08
CA ARG A 237 12.00 -10.80 -10.24
C ARG A 237 12.56 -11.35 -8.92
N GLY A 238 11.94 -11.05 -7.78
CA GLY A 238 12.48 -11.42 -6.48
C GLY A 238 13.83 -10.76 -6.18
N ALA A 239 14.08 -9.55 -6.69
CA ALA A 239 15.32 -8.81 -6.52
C ALA A 239 15.45 -8.26 -5.08
N THR A 240 15.50 -9.17 -4.11
CA THR A 240 15.40 -8.87 -2.66
C THR A 240 16.41 -7.82 -2.21
N ARG A 241 17.67 -7.89 -2.69
CA ARG A 241 18.71 -6.93 -2.27
C ARG A 241 18.38 -5.50 -2.71
N TRP A 242 17.93 -5.32 -3.96
CA TRP A 242 17.53 -4.02 -4.49
C TRP A 242 16.33 -3.46 -3.75
N PHE A 243 15.34 -4.32 -3.51
CA PHE A 243 14.12 -3.95 -2.81
C PHE A 243 14.42 -3.51 -1.37
N VAL A 244 15.09 -4.34 -0.58
CA VAL A 244 15.42 -4.05 0.82
C VAL A 244 16.28 -2.80 0.95
N PHE A 245 17.30 -2.66 0.10
CA PHE A 245 18.12 -1.45 0.07
C PHE A 245 17.29 -0.21 -0.22
N SER A 246 16.45 -0.25 -1.27
CA SER A 246 15.62 0.89 -1.64
C SER A 246 14.61 1.26 -0.56
N GLU A 247 13.95 0.28 0.06
CA GLU A 247 12.98 0.52 1.15
C GLU A 247 13.65 1.21 2.35
N ILE A 248 14.77 0.69 2.82
CA ILE A 248 15.49 1.28 3.97
C ILE A 248 16.05 2.66 3.62
N PHE A 249 16.73 2.77 2.48
CA PHE A 249 17.36 4.02 2.07
C PHE A 249 16.34 5.13 1.86
N PHE A 250 15.28 4.87 1.08
CA PHE A 250 14.29 5.91 0.77
C PHE A 250 13.31 6.18 1.91
N SER A 251 13.07 5.24 2.82
CA SER A 251 12.37 5.54 4.07
C SER A 251 13.20 6.46 4.97
N THR A 252 14.50 6.26 5.04
CA THR A 252 15.42 7.12 5.82
C THR A 252 15.53 8.52 5.19
N THR A 253 15.74 8.60 3.87
CA THR A 253 15.82 9.89 3.16
C THR A 253 14.50 10.64 3.23
N PHE A 254 13.36 9.97 3.21
CA PHE A 254 12.05 10.59 3.40
C PHE A 254 11.95 11.30 4.75
N VAL A 255 12.38 10.67 5.83
CA VAL A 255 12.39 11.28 7.16
C VAL A 255 13.36 12.48 7.20
N LEU A 256 14.58 12.32 6.68
CA LEU A 256 15.60 13.38 6.70
C LEU A 256 15.19 14.60 5.87
N ILE A 257 14.72 14.39 4.63
CA ILE A 257 14.26 15.46 3.76
C ILE A 257 13.03 16.15 4.38
N SER A 258 12.08 15.38 4.90
CA SER A 258 10.90 15.93 5.56
C SER A 258 11.30 16.75 6.79
N TRP A 259 12.22 16.30 7.61
CA TRP A 259 12.72 17.05 8.77
C TRP A 259 13.29 18.41 8.35
N ILE A 260 14.18 18.44 7.35
CA ILE A 260 14.75 19.69 6.82
C ILE A 260 13.65 20.59 6.25
N MET A 261 12.73 20.03 5.47
CA MET A 261 11.67 20.84 4.85
C MET A 261 10.65 21.35 5.87
N ILE A 262 10.32 20.57 6.90
CA ILE A 262 9.39 20.98 7.97
C ILE A 262 9.97 22.17 8.76
N SER A 263 11.27 22.16 9.08
CA SER A 263 11.91 23.26 9.80
C SER A 263 11.88 24.59 9.03
N HIS A 264 11.80 24.57 7.68
CA HIS A 264 11.76 25.78 6.85
C HIS A 264 10.36 26.15 6.35
N LEU A 265 9.50 25.18 6.08
CA LEU A 265 8.22 25.36 5.41
C LEU A 265 7.03 24.97 6.30
N GLY A 266 7.27 24.65 7.57
CA GLY A 266 6.22 24.19 8.48
C GLY A 266 5.56 22.91 7.97
N VAL A 267 4.24 22.81 8.14
CA VAL A 267 3.47 21.60 7.76
C VAL A 267 3.59 21.23 6.27
N ASN A 268 3.70 22.22 5.38
CA ASN A 268 3.94 21.99 3.95
C ASN A 268 5.26 21.27 3.67
N GLY A 269 6.25 21.41 4.56
CA GLY A 269 7.54 20.74 4.44
C GLY A 269 7.44 19.22 4.38
N ALA A 270 6.47 18.61 5.05
CA ALA A 270 6.24 17.17 4.97
C ALA A 270 5.84 16.72 3.55
N ASN A 271 4.98 17.50 2.88
CA ASN A 271 4.54 17.21 1.51
C ASN A 271 5.66 17.45 0.49
N TRP A 272 6.48 18.49 0.68
CA TRP A 272 7.69 18.70 -0.13
C TRP A 272 8.72 17.59 0.09
N GLY A 273 8.91 17.15 1.34
CA GLY A 273 9.76 15.99 1.65
C GLY A 273 9.30 14.73 0.94
N TYR A 274 7.99 14.48 0.93
CA TYR A 274 7.37 13.39 0.21
C TYR A 274 7.63 13.46 -1.30
N LEU A 275 7.33 14.59 -1.93
CA LEU A 275 7.53 14.81 -3.36
C LEU A 275 9.00 14.61 -3.77
N LEU A 276 9.94 15.29 -3.06
CA LEU A 276 11.37 15.21 -3.36
C LEU A 276 11.90 13.78 -3.19
N ASN A 277 11.48 13.09 -2.13
CA ASN A 277 11.88 11.70 -1.91
C ASN A 277 11.43 10.78 -3.05
N TYR A 278 10.19 10.93 -3.54
CA TYR A 278 9.72 10.11 -4.67
C TYR A 278 10.34 10.49 -6.01
N ILE A 279 10.74 11.74 -6.22
CA ILE A 279 11.54 12.13 -7.39
C ILE A 279 12.91 11.42 -7.34
N LEU A 280 13.61 11.47 -6.20
CA LEU A 280 14.89 10.78 -6.02
C LEU A 280 14.74 9.26 -6.18
N TYR A 281 13.67 8.69 -5.62
CA TYR A 281 13.36 7.27 -5.77
C TYR A 281 13.14 6.90 -7.23
N PHE A 282 12.38 7.69 -7.97
CA PHE A 282 12.16 7.46 -9.40
C PHE A 282 13.48 7.50 -10.19
N ILE A 283 14.32 8.50 -9.96
CA ILE A 283 15.63 8.62 -10.61
C ILE A 283 16.49 7.38 -10.33
N PHE A 284 16.53 6.95 -9.07
CA PHE A 284 17.26 5.75 -8.66
C PHE A 284 16.78 4.49 -9.37
N VAL A 285 15.47 4.22 -9.35
CA VAL A 285 14.90 3.00 -9.93
C VAL A 285 15.04 3.02 -11.45
N TYR A 286 14.75 4.15 -12.10
CA TYR A 286 14.89 4.31 -13.55
C TYR A 286 16.34 4.11 -14.01
N GLY A 287 17.30 4.71 -13.31
CA GLY A 287 18.74 4.59 -13.61
C GLY A 287 19.29 3.17 -13.43
N ASN A 288 18.73 2.41 -12.47
CA ASN A 288 19.16 1.04 -12.18
C ASN A 288 18.27 -0.04 -12.81
N LEU A 289 17.26 0.34 -13.60
CA LEU A 289 16.25 -0.58 -14.13
C LEU A 289 16.88 -1.78 -14.87
N LYS A 290 17.90 -1.55 -15.70
CA LYS A 290 18.61 -2.63 -16.43
C LYS A 290 19.23 -3.66 -15.46
N ARG A 291 19.83 -3.20 -14.36
CA ARG A 291 20.46 -4.06 -13.36
C ARG A 291 19.43 -4.87 -12.56
N ILE A 292 18.28 -4.23 -12.26
CA ILE A 292 17.16 -4.86 -11.54
C ILE A 292 16.53 -5.98 -12.37
N ILE A 293 16.32 -5.75 -13.67
CA ILE A 293 15.66 -6.71 -14.56
C ILE A 293 16.55 -7.92 -14.88
N ASN A 294 17.86 -7.73 -14.91
CA ASN A 294 18.81 -8.80 -15.30
C ASN A 294 19.31 -9.66 -14.12
N GLN A 295 18.70 -9.51 -12.94
CA GLN A 295 18.89 -10.44 -11.83
C GLN A 295 18.00 -11.66 -11.97
#